data_ec49fead3196c262a6e7328dc02830c5
#
_entry.id   ec49fead3196c262a6e7328dc02830c5
#
_cell.length_a   1.000
_cell.length_b   1.000
_cell.length_c   1.000
_cell.angle_alpha   90.00
_cell.angle_beta   90.00
_cell.angle_gamma   90.00
#
_symmetry.space_group_name_H-M   'P 1'
#
loop_
_entity.id
_entity.type
_entity.pdbx_description
1 polymer ?
#
loop_
_entity_poly.entity_id
_entity_poly.type
_entity_poly.pdbx_seq_one_letter_code
_entity_poly.pdbx_strand_id
1 'polypeptide(L)'
;MYEARLQKQYREQSMGLLKDHFDFKNDMQVPRLGKVVINVGVGEAVQEPKILENVVAELTAITGQKPSIRQAKKAISNFKLRAGIPIGCMVTLRGNRMFEFLDRLINLALPQVRDFRGVSAKSFDGRGNYNICIKEQIIFPEIDYDVVDQIRGMNITIVTSANSDDQGRELLKSLGMPFSE
;
A
#
# COMPACT_ATOMS: atom_id res chain seq x y z
N MET A 1 -2.76 19.77 16.82
CA MET A 1 -2.28 19.25 15.54
C MET A 1 -2.98 17.91 15.32
N TYR A 2 -3.59 17.66 14.14
CA TYR A 2 -4.29 16.40 13.87
C TYR A 2 -3.30 15.23 13.85
N GLU A 3 -3.60 14.16 14.56
CA GLU A 3 -2.83 12.93 14.61
C GLU A 3 -3.73 11.75 14.23
N ALA A 4 -3.27 10.91 13.30
CA ALA A 4 -4.01 9.75 12.83
C ALA A 4 -4.18 8.70 13.95
N ARG A 5 -5.32 8.02 13.99
CA ARG A 5 -5.65 7.00 15.02
C ARG A 5 -4.57 5.91 15.13
N LEU A 6 -4.13 5.33 14.02
CA LEU A 6 -3.07 4.32 14.01
C LEU A 6 -1.71 4.85 14.47
N GLN A 7 -1.42 6.13 14.22
CA GLN A 7 -0.18 6.75 14.71
C GLN A 7 -0.18 6.86 16.24
N LYS A 8 -1.31 7.25 16.82
CA LYS A 8 -1.50 7.28 18.27
C LYS A 8 -1.37 5.88 18.87
N GLN A 9 -2.05 4.89 18.27
CA GLN A 9 -1.94 3.47 18.67
C GLN A 9 -0.50 2.96 18.63
N TYR A 10 0.26 3.30 17.58
CA TYR A 10 1.67 2.94 17.49
C TYR A 10 2.48 3.50 18.66
N ARG A 11 2.30 4.78 19.01
CA ARG A 11 3.05 5.42 20.12
C ARG A 11 2.67 4.88 21.49
N GLU A 12 1.38 4.67 21.74
CA GLU A 12 0.87 4.32 23.08
C GLU A 12 0.99 2.83 23.38
N GLN A 13 0.90 1.97 22.35
CA GLN A 13 0.80 0.51 22.54
C GLN A 13 1.90 -0.24 21.80
N SER A 14 2.00 -0.07 20.46
CA SER A 14 2.86 -0.91 19.64
C SER A 14 4.34 -0.73 19.94
N MET A 15 4.78 0.49 20.22
CA MET A 15 6.19 0.78 20.51
C MET A 15 6.67 0.08 21.78
N GLY A 16 5.87 0.07 22.84
CA GLY A 16 6.17 -0.66 24.07
C GLY A 16 6.23 -2.17 23.85
N LEU A 17 5.19 -2.73 23.21
CA LEU A 17 5.12 -4.17 22.90
C LEU A 17 6.32 -4.66 22.07
N LEU A 18 6.71 -3.91 21.04
CA LEU A 18 7.84 -4.26 20.18
C LEU A 18 9.17 -4.14 20.91
N LYS A 19 9.31 -3.14 21.80
CA LYS A 19 10.50 -2.96 22.61
C LYS A 19 10.73 -4.14 23.54
N ASP A 20 9.68 -4.58 24.22
CA ASP A 20 9.73 -5.71 25.15
C ASP A 20 9.91 -7.05 24.41
N HIS A 21 9.26 -7.23 23.26
CA HIS A 21 9.33 -8.46 22.48
C HIS A 21 10.72 -8.73 21.88
N PHE A 22 11.41 -7.68 21.41
CA PHE A 22 12.75 -7.80 20.78
C PHE A 22 13.89 -7.30 21.67
N ASP A 23 13.62 -6.97 22.93
CA ASP A 23 14.60 -6.49 23.91
C ASP A 23 15.45 -5.31 23.42
N PHE A 24 14.78 -4.33 22.78
CA PHE A 24 15.47 -3.15 22.29
C PHE A 24 15.89 -2.22 23.44
N LYS A 25 17.16 -1.86 23.47
CA LYS A 25 17.72 -0.96 24.48
C LYS A 25 17.31 0.51 24.28
N ASN A 26 17.02 0.91 23.04
CA ASN A 26 16.71 2.28 22.68
C ASN A 26 15.42 2.34 21.87
N ASP A 27 14.57 3.30 22.17
CA ASP A 27 13.29 3.55 21.47
C ASP A 27 13.51 3.85 19.96
N MET A 28 14.68 4.38 19.59
CA MET A 28 15.02 4.63 18.20
C MET A 28 15.33 3.37 17.38
N GLN A 29 15.57 2.23 18.05
CA GLN A 29 15.75 0.93 17.38
C GLN A 29 14.42 0.26 17.05
N VAL A 30 13.33 0.67 17.71
CA VAL A 30 12.02 0.10 17.48
C VAL A 30 11.57 0.33 16.03
N PRO A 31 11.15 -0.73 15.30
CA PRO A 31 10.71 -0.60 13.93
C PRO A 31 9.49 0.32 13.81
N ARG A 32 9.51 1.17 12.79
CA ARG A 32 8.45 2.13 12.49
C ARG A 32 8.06 2.09 11.03
N LEU A 33 6.86 2.57 10.72
CA LEU A 33 6.43 2.75 9.34
C LEU A 33 7.17 3.95 8.73
N GLY A 34 7.75 3.74 7.56
CA GLY A 34 8.48 4.78 6.82
C GLY A 34 7.63 5.44 5.74
N LYS A 35 7.00 4.63 4.91
CA LYS A 35 6.14 5.06 3.80
C LYS A 35 5.25 3.91 3.31
N VAL A 36 4.16 4.25 2.64
CA VAL A 36 3.37 3.31 1.84
C VAL A 36 3.43 3.73 0.39
N VAL A 37 3.73 2.79 -0.48
CA VAL A 37 3.78 3.00 -1.93
C VAL A 37 2.68 2.19 -2.57
N ILE A 38 1.82 2.86 -3.34
CA ILE A 38 0.74 2.23 -4.09
C ILE A 38 1.08 2.38 -5.57
N ASN A 39 1.07 1.27 -6.28
CA ASN A 39 1.38 1.22 -7.70
C ASN A 39 0.27 0.51 -8.46
N VAL A 40 -0.17 1.11 -9.56
CA VAL A 40 -1.11 0.52 -10.52
C VAL A 40 -0.45 0.47 -11.89
N GLY A 41 -0.30 -0.74 -12.43
CA GLY A 41 0.15 -0.95 -13.80
C GLY A 41 -1.06 -0.96 -14.74
N VAL A 42 -1.00 -0.13 -15.79
CA VAL A 42 -2.05 0.00 -16.80
C VAL A 42 -1.45 -0.25 -18.18
N GLY A 43 -1.34 -1.54 -18.55
CA GLY A 43 -0.78 -1.92 -19.86
C GLY A 43 -1.63 -1.46 -21.03
N GLU A 44 -2.95 -1.38 -20.85
CA GLU A 44 -3.92 -0.92 -21.84
C GLU A 44 -3.75 0.56 -22.21
N ALA A 45 -3.16 1.37 -21.32
CA ALA A 45 -2.87 2.78 -21.58
C ALA A 45 -1.94 3.02 -22.79
N VAL A 46 -1.24 2.00 -23.26
CA VAL A 46 -0.46 2.04 -24.52
C VAL A 46 -1.36 2.26 -25.73
N GLN A 47 -2.57 1.68 -25.71
CA GLN A 47 -3.54 1.80 -26.80
C GLN A 47 -4.51 2.96 -26.53
N GLU A 48 -4.95 3.13 -25.29
CA GLU A 48 -5.93 4.13 -24.89
C GLU A 48 -5.46 4.95 -23.67
N PRO A 49 -4.83 6.12 -23.90
CA PRO A 49 -4.29 6.95 -22.81
C PRO A 49 -5.34 7.48 -21.82
N LYS A 50 -6.62 7.60 -22.22
CA LYS A 50 -7.71 8.06 -21.36
C LYS A 50 -7.91 7.17 -20.14
N ILE A 51 -7.68 5.87 -20.27
CA ILE A 51 -7.78 4.91 -19.17
C ILE A 51 -6.89 5.33 -18.00
N LEU A 52 -5.71 5.87 -18.28
CA LEU A 52 -4.79 6.30 -17.24
C LEU A 52 -5.30 7.50 -16.45
N GLU A 53 -6.07 8.40 -17.09
CA GLU A 53 -6.68 9.55 -16.40
C GLU A 53 -7.71 9.09 -15.38
N ASN A 54 -8.53 8.07 -15.73
CA ASN A 54 -9.50 7.47 -14.82
C ASN A 54 -8.80 6.84 -13.62
N VAL A 55 -7.73 6.05 -13.84
CA VAL A 55 -6.94 5.43 -12.77
C VAL A 55 -6.27 6.47 -11.87
N VAL A 56 -5.80 7.58 -12.42
CA VAL A 56 -5.26 8.70 -11.65
C VAL A 56 -6.35 9.33 -10.77
N ALA A 57 -7.58 9.49 -11.29
CA ALA A 57 -8.70 10.01 -10.51
C ALA A 57 -9.08 9.05 -9.36
N GLU A 58 -9.22 7.74 -9.64
CA GLU A 58 -9.49 6.70 -8.66
C GLU A 58 -8.44 6.68 -7.53
N LEU A 59 -7.14 6.64 -7.88
CA LEU A 59 -6.07 6.67 -6.89
C LEU A 59 -6.04 7.98 -6.09
N THR A 60 -6.40 9.09 -6.70
CA THR A 60 -6.51 10.38 -6.00
C THR A 60 -7.64 10.34 -4.98
N ALA A 61 -8.78 9.74 -5.32
CA ALA A 61 -9.90 9.56 -4.39
C ALA A 61 -9.51 8.67 -3.20
N ILE A 62 -8.87 7.51 -3.46
CA ILE A 62 -8.44 6.57 -2.42
C ILE A 62 -7.39 7.19 -1.48
N THR A 63 -6.40 7.89 -2.03
CA THR A 63 -5.20 8.29 -1.27
C THR A 63 -5.23 9.73 -0.78
N GLY A 64 -6.11 10.56 -1.33
CA GLY A 64 -6.12 12.00 -1.09
C GLY A 64 -4.89 12.73 -1.62
N GLN A 65 -4.10 12.08 -2.50
CA GLN A 65 -2.88 12.66 -3.10
C GLN A 65 -2.81 12.29 -4.58
N LYS A 66 -2.51 13.27 -5.44
CA LYS A 66 -2.36 13.05 -6.88
C LYS A 66 -1.18 12.10 -7.16
N PRO A 67 -1.41 10.96 -7.85
CA PRO A 67 -0.36 10.01 -8.20
C PRO A 67 0.56 10.57 -9.29
N SER A 68 1.78 10.05 -9.32
CA SER A 68 2.77 10.31 -10.37
C SER A 68 2.60 9.29 -11.49
N ILE A 69 2.43 9.77 -12.71
CA ILE A 69 2.38 8.92 -13.91
C ILE A 69 3.78 8.32 -14.15
N ARG A 70 3.81 7.03 -14.43
CA ARG A 70 5.02 6.28 -14.73
C ARG A 70 5.10 5.93 -16.19
N GLN A 71 6.25 6.32 -16.79
CA GLN A 71 6.54 6.10 -18.20
C GLN A 71 7.47 4.91 -18.40
N ALA A 72 7.34 4.24 -19.54
CA ALA A 72 8.23 3.17 -19.94
C ALA A 72 9.66 3.67 -20.12
N LYS A 73 10.63 3.00 -19.50
CA LYS A 73 12.06 3.34 -19.62
C LYS A 73 12.69 2.79 -20.90
N LYS A 74 12.21 1.62 -21.36
CA LYS A 74 12.74 0.92 -22.54
C LYS A 74 11.63 0.63 -23.54
N ALA A 75 11.97 0.64 -24.82
CA ALA A 75 11.07 0.18 -25.87
C ALA A 75 11.10 -1.36 -25.94
N ILE A 76 9.91 -1.98 -26.06
CA ILE A 76 9.75 -3.43 -26.22
C ILE A 76 8.78 -3.64 -27.37
N SER A 77 9.27 -4.16 -28.51
CA SER A 77 8.49 -4.32 -29.75
C SER A 77 7.33 -5.30 -29.59
N ASN A 78 7.52 -6.40 -28.85
CA ASN A 78 6.49 -7.40 -28.62
C ASN A 78 5.23 -6.85 -27.93
N PHE A 79 5.39 -5.84 -27.08
CA PHE A 79 4.29 -5.14 -26.40
C PHE A 79 3.87 -3.84 -27.10
N LYS A 80 4.39 -3.56 -28.30
CA LYS A 80 4.18 -2.28 -29.03
C LYS A 80 4.50 -1.05 -28.16
N LEU A 81 5.43 -1.20 -27.22
CA LEU A 81 5.79 -0.20 -26.22
C LEU A 81 7.01 0.59 -26.69
N ARG A 82 6.92 1.92 -26.68
CA ARG A 82 8.04 2.83 -26.89
C ARG A 82 8.46 3.48 -25.58
N ALA A 83 9.72 3.85 -25.46
CA ALA A 83 10.20 4.64 -24.32
C ALA A 83 9.43 5.97 -24.23
N GLY A 84 9.08 6.38 -23.01
CA GLY A 84 8.30 7.60 -22.75
C GLY A 84 6.78 7.42 -22.75
N ILE A 85 6.24 6.29 -23.21
CA ILE A 85 4.79 6.03 -23.15
C ILE A 85 4.37 5.82 -21.70
N PRO A 86 3.29 6.48 -21.21
CA PRO A 86 2.75 6.26 -19.88
C PRO A 86 2.12 4.86 -19.77
N ILE A 87 2.50 4.10 -18.73
CA ILE A 87 2.11 2.70 -18.53
C ILE A 87 1.54 2.41 -17.14
N GLY A 88 1.44 3.40 -16.30
CA GLY A 88 0.92 3.23 -14.95
C GLY A 88 1.05 4.48 -14.11
N CYS A 89 0.63 4.37 -12.86
CA CYS A 89 0.73 5.45 -11.90
C CYS A 89 1.15 4.93 -10.53
N MET A 90 1.79 5.79 -9.74
CA MET A 90 2.30 5.46 -8.43
C MET A 90 2.11 6.64 -7.48
N VAL A 91 1.74 6.35 -6.26
CA VAL A 91 1.70 7.33 -5.17
C VAL A 91 2.52 6.84 -3.99
N THR A 92 3.18 7.77 -3.30
CA THR A 92 3.93 7.49 -2.07
C THR A 92 3.34 8.32 -0.94
N LEU A 93 2.82 7.63 0.06
CA LEU A 93 2.21 8.23 1.24
C LEU A 93 3.18 8.22 2.42
N ARG A 94 3.21 9.31 3.19
CA ARG A 94 4.00 9.47 4.42
C ARG A 94 3.22 10.21 5.49
N GLY A 95 3.68 10.14 6.74
CA GLY A 95 3.07 10.84 7.86
C GLY A 95 1.61 10.46 8.07
N ASN A 96 0.77 11.42 8.42
CA ASN A 96 -0.64 11.17 8.75
C ASN A 96 -1.41 10.49 7.61
N ARG A 97 -1.18 10.88 6.34
CA ARG A 97 -1.85 10.26 5.19
C ARG A 97 -1.53 8.78 5.04
N MET A 98 -0.32 8.37 5.38
CA MET A 98 0.10 6.97 5.38
C MET A 98 -0.68 6.17 6.43
N PHE A 99 -0.77 6.68 7.66
CA PHE A 99 -1.51 6.02 8.74
C PHE A 99 -3.01 5.97 8.47
N GLU A 100 -3.60 7.04 7.94
CA GLU A 100 -4.99 7.09 7.52
C GLU A 100 -5.32 6.05 6.44
N PHE A 101 -4.47 5.96 5.42
CA PHE A 101 -4.62 4.97 4.36
C PHE A 101 -4.53 3.54 4.91
N LEU A 102 -3.55 3.25 5.78
CA LEU A 102 -3.40 1.94 6.39
C LEU A 102 -4.58 1.59 7.29
N ASP A 103 -5.11 2.55 8.04
CA ASP A 103 -6.29 2.35 8.88
C ASP A 103 -7.50 1.91 8.04
N ARG A 104 -7.77 2.60 6.93
CA ARG A 104 -8.86 2.23 6.01
C ARG A 104 -8.58 0.90 5.31
N LEU A 105 -7.35 0.65 4.89
CA LEU A 105 -6.96 -0.62 4.28
C LEU A 105 -7.24 -1.79 5.21
N ILE A 106 -6.79 -1.72 6.48
CA ILE A 106 -6.90 -2.82 7.45
C ILE A 106 -8.35 -3.03 7.89
N ASN A 107 -9.06 -1.95 8.23
CA ASN A 107 -10.36 -2.05 8.89
C ASN A 107 -11.56 -2.01 7.95
N LEU A 108 -11.43 -1.43 6.75
CA LEU A 108 -12.52 -1.27 5.80
C LEU A 108 -12.31 -2.10 4.53
N ALA A 109 -11.16 -1.95 3.86
CA ALA A 109 -10.94 -2.52 2.54
C ALA A 109 -10.65 -4.04 2.59
N LEU A 110 -9.74 -4.50 3.45
CA LEU A 110 -9.41 -5.94 3.53
C LEU A 110 -10.60 -6.83 3.90
N PRO A 111 -11.48 -6.46 4.84
CA PRO A 111 -12.68 -7.26 5.13
C PRO A 111 -13.67 -7.37 3.97
N GLN A 112 -13.65 -6.45 3.01
CA GLN A 112 -14.52 -6.47 1.83
C GLN A 112 -13.99 -7.37 0.69
N VAL A 113 -12.74 -7.85 0.79
CA VAL A 113 -12.20 -8.80 -0.18
C VAL A 113 -12.98 -10.12 -0.11
N ARG A 114 -13.41 -10.62 -1.26
CA ARG A 114 -14.12 -11.91 -1.35
C ARG A 114 -13.21 -13.04 -0.84
N ASP A 115 -13.79 -13.94 -0.03
CA ASP A 115 -13.09 -15.10 0.56
C ASP A 115 -11.79 -14.72 1.31
N PHE A 116 -11.81 -13.58 1.99
CA PHE A 116 -10.65 -13.11 2.73
C PHE A 116 -10.32 -14.07 3.90
N ARG A 117 -9.12 -14.66 3.85
CA ARG A 117 -8.58 -15.57 4.87
C ARG A 117 -7.34 -15.01 5.58
N GLY A 118 -7.14 -13.72 5.49
CA GLY A 118 -5.92 -13.06 5.95
C GLY A 118 -4.92 -12.79 4.83
N VAL A 119 -3.96 -11.92 5.11
CA VAL A 119 -2.88 -11.60 4.18
C VAL A 119 -1.70 -12.53 4.38
N SER A 120 -1.01 -12.89 3.29
CA SER A 120 0.10 -13.85 3.33
C SER A 120 1.25 -13.36 4.20
N ALA A 121 1.66 -14.17 5.18
CA ALA A 121 2.84 -13.89 5.99
C ALA A 121 4.18 -14.03 5.23
N LYS A 122 4.16 -14.57 4.00
CA LYS A 122 5.36 -14.81 3.17
C LYS A 122 5.70 -13.67 2.22
N SER A 123 4.93 -12.59 2.22
CA SER A 123 5.08 -11.47 1.26
C SER A 123 6.02 -10.37 1.76
N PHE A 124 6.97 -10.73 2.61
CA PHE A 124 8.08 -9.87 3.03
C PHE A 124 9.27 -9.99 2.08
N ASP A 125 10.12 -8.98 2.04
CA ASP A 125 11.28 -8.87 1.12
C ASP A 125 12.63 -9.31 1.74
N GLY A 126 12.64 -9.84 2.95
CA GLY A 126 13.85 -10.17 3.70
C GLY A 126 14.42 -9.01 4.53
N ARG A 127 13.84 -7.81 4.42
CA ARG A 127 14.25 -6.59 5.13
C ARG A 127 13.11 -5.92 5.88
N GLY A 128 12.05 -6.68 6.16
CA GLY A 128 10.89 -6.19 6.90
C GLY A 128 9.94 -5.29 6.13
N ASN A 129 10.08 -5.14 4.81
CA ASN A 129 9.09 -4.47 3.99
C ASN A 129 8.05 -5.49 3.53
N TYR A 130 6.79 -5.07 3.47
CA TYR A 130 5.67 -5.94 3.15
C TYR A 130 4.95 -5.51 1.88
N ASN A 131 4.57 -6.46 1.04
CA ASN A 131 3.86 -6.21 -0.21
C ASN A 131 2.52 -6.94 -0.27
N ILE A 132 1.46 -6.21 -0.58
CA ILE A 132 0.10 -6.73 -0.77
C ILE A 132 -0.32 -6.47 -2.21
N CYS A 133 -0.79 -7.51 -2.89
CA CYS A 133 -1.46 -7.38 -4.17
C CYS A 133 -2.97 -7.43 -3.95
N ILE A 134 -3.66 -6.35 -4.27
CA ILE A 134 -5.12 -6.27 -4.28
C ILE A 134 -5.58 -6.45 -5.72
N LYS A 135 -6.52 -7.35 -5.94
CA LYS A 135 -7.01 -7.68 -7.29
C LYS A 135 -8.07 -6.69 -7.79
N GLU A 136 -8.82 -6.08 -6.89
CA GLU A 136 -9.99 -5.25 -7.19
C GLU A 136 -9.93 -3.93 -6.43
N GLN A 137 -9.91 -2.78 -7.14
CA GLN A 137 -9.91 -1.46 -6.50
C GLN A 137 -11.23 -1.12 -5.82
N ILE A 138 -12.30 -1.78 -6.20
CA ILE A 138 -13.67 -1.56 -5.69
C ILE A 138 -13.87 -1.90 -4.22
N ILE A 139 -12.89 -2.53 -3.57
CA ILE A 139 -12.91 -2.76 -2.11
C ILE A 139 -12.73 -1.48 -1.29
N PHE A 140 -12.32 -0.39 -1.92
CA PHE A 140 -12.20 0.90 -1.27
C PHE A 140 -13.53 1.65 -1.33
N PRO A 141 -14.08 2.08 -0.17
CA PRO A 141 -15.38 2.75 -0.12
C PRO A 141 -15.41 4.12 -0.80
N GLU A 142 -14.25 4.69 -1.12
CA GLU A 142 -14.13 5.96 -1.83
C GLU A 142 -14.37 5.85 -3.33
N ILE A 143 -14.46 4.64 -3.85
CA ILE A 143 -14.70 4.39 -5.27
C ILE A 143 -16.17 4.14 -5.49
N ASP A 144 -16.75 4.94 -6.37
CA ASP A 144 -18.11 4.75 -6.84
C ASP A 144 -18.15 3.67 -7.94
N TYR A 145 -18.92 2.63 -7.69
CA TYR A 145 -19.05 1.47 -8.58
C TYR A 145 -19.59 1.86 -9.98
N ASP A 146 -20.45 2.87 -10.05
CA ASP A 146 -21.09 3.30 -11.29
C ASP A 146 -20.12 4.04 -12.23
N VAL A 147 -18.99 4.52 -11.71
CA VAL A 147 -17.99 5.31 -12.46
C VAL A 147 -16.80 4.46 -12.89
N VAL A 148 -16.67 3.23 -12.39
CA VAL A 148 -15.53 2.35 -12.69
C VAL A 148 -15.68 1.73 -14.07
N ASP A 149 -14.74 2.03 -14.97
CA ASP A 149 -14.69 1.44 -16.32
C ASP A 149 -14.34 -0.04 -16.29
N GLN A 150 -13.36 -0.39 -15.47
CA GLN A 150 -12.80 -1.73 -15.40
C GLN A 150 -12.20 -2.04 -14.03
N ILE A 151 -12.37 -3.28 -13.58
CA ILE A 151 -11.73 -3.77 -12.35
C ILE A 151 -10.23 -3.91 -12.59
N ARG A 152 -9.44 -3.21 -11.74
CA ARG A 152 -7.98 -3.21 -11.81
C ARG A 152 -7.38 -3.54 -10.46
N GLY A 153 -6.28 -4.28 -10.52
CA GLY A 153 -5.49 -4.57 -9.34
C GLY A 153 -4.50 -3.47 -9.01
N MET A 154 -4.04 -3.45 -7.76
CA MET A 154 -3.00 -2.57 -7.29
C MET A 154 -2.02 -3.29 -6.37
N ASN A 155 -0.77 -2.87 -6.40
CA ASN A 155 0.26 -3.32 -5.49
C ASN A 155 0.48 -2.26 -4.41
N ILE A 156 0.38 -2.67 -3.16
CA ILE A 156 0.61 -1.81 -2.00
C ILE A 156 1.85 -2.32 -1.28
N THR A 157 2.90 -1.51 -1.25
CA THR A 157 4.15 -1.82 -0.56
C THR A 157 4.25 -0.97 0.70
N ILE A 158 4.33 -1.63 1.85
CA ILE A 158 4.53 -1.01 3.15
C ILE A 158 6.02 -1.09 3.48
N VAL A 159 6.68 0.06 3.52
CA VAL A 159 8.10 0.16 3.82
C VAL A 159 8.26 0.50 5.29
N THR A 160 9.01 -0.32 6.00
CA THR A 160 9.31 -0.17 7.42
C THR A 160 10.79 0.16 7.65
N SER A 161 11.15 0.48 8.88
CA SER A 161 12.54 0.58 9.31
C SER A 161 13.05 -0.68 10.01
N ALA A 162 12.32 -1.78 9.91
CA ALA A 162 12.72 -3.07 10.46
C ALA A 162 13.98 -3.60 9.77
N ASN A 163 14.79 -4.35 10.50
CA ASN A 163 16.00 -5.00 9.97
C ASN A 163 15.75 -6.45 9.54
N SER A 164 14.63 -7.05 9.96
CA SER A 164 14.23 -8.41 9.63
C SER A 164 12.72 -8.50 9.38
N ASP A 165 12.30 -9.57 8.70
CA ASP A 165 10.89 -9.81 8.40
C ASP A 165 10.07 -10.07 9.67
N ASP A 166 10.65 -10.70 10.69
CA ASP A 166 9.97 -10.93 11.97
C ASP A 166 9.63 -9.61 12.66
N GLN A 167 10.56 -8.65 12.68
CA GLN A 167 10.31 -7.32 13.22
C GLN A 167 9.21 -6.57 12.43
N GLY A 168 9.25 -6.68 11.10
CA GLY A 168 8.23 -6.11 10.22
C GLY A 168 6.86 -6.73 10.44
N ARG A 169 6.81 -8.06 10.61
CA ARG A 169 5.58 -8.82 10.88
C ARG A 169 4.95 -8.40 12.20
N GLU A 170 5.71 -8.40 13.30
CA GLU A 170 5.19 -8.01 14.61
C GLU A 170 4.77 -6.54 14.64
N LEU A 171 5.48 -5.65 13.95
CA LEU A 171 5.04 -4.26 13.75
C LEU A 171 3.66 -4.19 13.10
N LEU A 172 3.46 -4.84 11.95
CA LEU A 172 2.19 -4.80 11.23
C LEU A 172 1.07 -5.50 12.01
N LYS A 173 1.38 -6.59 12.71
CA LYS A 173 0.44 -7.31 13.58
C LYS A 173 -0.04 -6.42 14.74
N SER A 174 0.87 -5.67 15.38
CA SER A 174 0.52 -4.73 16.45
C SER A 174 -0.37 -3.58 16.00
N LEU A 175 -0.35 -3.25 14.69
CA LEU A 175 -1.23 -2.26 14.06
C LEU A 175 -2.56 -2.87 13.59
N GLY A 176 -2.77 -4.18 13.78
CA GLY A 176 -4.03 -4.86 13.43
C GLY A 176 -4.06 -5.53 12.06
N MET A 177 -2.90 -5.71 11.39
CA MET A 177 -2.87 -6.42 10.10
C MET A 177 -3.28 -7.89 10.28
N PRO A 178 -4.32 -8.38 9.58
CA PRO A 178 -4.81 -9.74 9.70
C PRO A 178 -3.97 -10.70 8.85
N PHE A 179 -2.91 -11.26 9.41
CA PHE A 179 -2.12 -12.30 8.75
C PHE A 179 -2.85 -13.64 8.76
N SER A 180 -2.74 -14.39 7.64
CA SER A 180 -3.15 -15.79 7.61
C SER A 180 -2.17 -16.63 8.42
N GLU A 181 -2.69 -17.60 9.17
CA GLU A 181 -1.92 -18.61 9.88
C GLU A 181 -1.20 -19.57 8.91
#